data_6700dfe6d2f33673b2e544272e0797d0
#
_entry.id   6700dfe6d2f33673b2e544272e0797d0
#
_cell.length_a   1.000
_cell.length_b   1.000
_cell.length_c   1.000
_cell.angle_alpha   90.00
_cell.angle_beta   90.00
_cell.angle_gamma   90.00
#
_symmetry.space_group_name_H-M   'P 1'
#
loop_
_entity.id
_entity.type
_entity.pdbx_description
1 polymer ?
#
loop_
_entity_poly.entity_id
_entity_poly.type
_entity_poly.pdbx_seq_one_letter_code
_entity_poly.pdbx_strand_id
1 'polypeptide(L)'
;AAFQEINGVKFLAQQVDLTAEGAKDLVYELGNLGNNIFIVLATVNEDKPMLTCYISKELVADKNLNAGQVVRELGKYIQGGGGGQPFFATAGGKNAAGVSEALEKAIEFVK
;
A
#
# COMPACT_ATOMS: atom_id res chain seq x y z
N ALA A 1 13.47 5.54 3.86
CA ALA A 1 12.69 5.34 2.64
C ALA A 1 12.27 6.68 2.07
N ALA A 2 12.54 6.87 0.81
CA ALA A 2 12.25 8.12 0.12
C ALA A 2 10.99 7.98 -0.74
N PHE A 3 10.17 9.01 -0.72
CA PHE A 3 9.04 9.08 -1.63
C PHE A 3 9.52 9.42 -3.03
N GLN A 4 8.88 8.79 -4.03
CA GLN A 4 9.05 9.19 -5.43
C GLN A 4 7.89 10.11 -5.80
N GLU A 5 8.15 11.09 -6.65
CA GLU A 5 7.06 11.93 -7.13
C GLU A 5 6.68 11.49 -8.54
N ILE A 6 5.43 11.07 -8.72
CA ILE A 6 4.92 10.56 -9.97
C ILE A 6 3.58 11.23 -10.24
N ASN A 7 3.50 12.03 -11.31
CA ASN A 7 2.27 12.73 -11.71
C ASN A 7 1.64 13.55 -10.56
N GLY A 8 2.48 14.17 -9.73
CA GLY A 8 2.01 14.96 -8.60
C GLY A 8 1.71 14.14 -7.35
N VAL A 9 1.95 12.83 -7.39
CA VAL A 9 1.70 11.94 -6.25
C VAL A 9 3.02 11.59 -5.59
N LYS A 10 3.06 11.70 -4.27
CA LYS A 10 4.20 11.22 -3.49
C LYS A 10 3.99 9.75 -3.22
N PHE A 11 4.73 8.92 -3.93
CA PHE A 11 4.56 7.48 -3.97
C PHE A 11 5.64 6.76 -3.18
N LEU A 12 5.25 5.77 -2.37
CA LEU A 12 6.17 4.89 -1.67
C LEU A 12 5.62 3.46 -1.68
N ALA A 13 6.40 2.52 -2.18
CA ALA A 13 6.08 1.10 -2.09
C ALA A 13 7.32 0.38 -1.60
N GLN A 14 7.22 -0.28 -0.44
CA GLN A 14 8.40 -0.84 0.21
C GLN A 14 8.02 -1.98 1.13
N GLN A 15 8.88 -2.98 1.22
CA GLN A 15 8.77 -4.02 2.23
C GLN A 15 9.47 -3.53 3.50
N VAL A 16 8.79 -3.68 4.64
CA VAL A 16 9.32 -3.25 5.93
C VAL A 16 9.26 -4.40 6.93
N ASP A 17 10.16 -4.37 7.89
CA ASP A 17 10.23 -5.39 8.93
C ASP A 17 9.43 -4.94 10.16
N LEU A 18 8.11 -4.98 10.02
CA LEU A 18 7.17 -4.55 11.05
C LEU A 18 6.02 -5.53 11.14
N THR A 19 5.27 -5.47 12.25
CA THR A 19 4.00 -6.16 12.34
C THR A 19 2.96 -5.41 11.50
N ALA A 20 1.79 -6.04 11.31
CA ALA A 20 0.69 -5.38 10.61
C ALA A 20 0.29 -4.08 11.31
N GLU A 21 0.25 -4.09 12.64
CA GLU A 21 -0.09 -2.89 13.41
C GLU A 21 0.99 -1.82 13.27
N GLY A 22 2.25 -2.21 13.30
CA GLY A 22 3.35 -1.27 13.11
C GLY A 22 3.32 -0.63 11.72
N ALA A 23 2.99 -1.40 10.69
CA ALA A 23 2.86 -0.87 9.33
C ALA A 23 1.69 0.12 9.25
N LYS A 24 0.57 -0.19 9.89
CA LYS A 24 -0.58 0.72 9.94
C LYS A 24 -0.19 2.05 10.59
N ASP A 25 0.47 1.99 11.73
CA ASP A 25 0.90 3.19 12.43
C ASP A 25 1.85 4.02 11.57
N LEU A 26 2.75 3.34 10.87
CA LEU A 26 3.73 4.02 10.03
C LEU A 26 3.06 4.74 8.84
N VAL A 27 2.09 4.10 8.17
CA VAL A 27 1.44 4.75 7.03
C VAL A 27 0.65 5.99 7.47
N TYR A 28 0.03 5.96 8.64
CA TYR A 28 -0.66 7.14 9.15
C TYR A 28 0.31 8.25 9.53
N GLU A 29 1.43 7.88 10.11
CA GLU A 29 2.48 8.84 10.46
C GLU A 29 3.06 9.50 9.21
N LEU A 30 3.39 8.69 8.20
CA LEU A 30 3.91 9.22 6.94
C LEU A 30 2.84 10.03 6.20
N GLY A 31 1.59 9.62 6.28
CA GLY A 31 0.49 10.33 5.64
C GLY A 31 0.25 11.72 6.20
N ASN A 32 0.67 11.97 7.44
CA ASN A 32 0.55 13.28 8.06
C ASN A 32 1.68 14.23 7.69
N LEU A 33 2.68 13.76 6.93
CA LEU A 33 3.82 14.60 6.55
C LEU A 33 3.54 15.52 5.38
N GLY A 34 2.43 15.33 4.68
CA GLY A 34 2.12 16.17 3.53
C GLY A 34 0.82 15.76 2.86
N ASN A 35 0.66 16.23 1.62
CA ASN A 35 -0.53 15.95 0.81
C ASN A 35 -0.17 15.06 -0.37
N ASN A 36 -1.18 14.50 -1.01
CA ASN A 36 -1.04 13.70 -2.23
C ASN A 36 -0.13 12.50 -2.04
N ILE A 37 -0.33 11.79 -0.94
CA ILE A 37 0.52 10.66 -0.54
C ILE A 37 -0.16 9.34 -0.87
N PHE A 38 0.59 8.43 -1.51
CA PHE A 38 0.16 7.08 -1.82
C PHE A 38 1.22 6.12 -1.31
N ILE A 39 0.87 5.28 -0.35
CA ILE A 39 1.82 4.37 0.29
C ILE A 39 1.32 2.95 0.23
N VAL A 40 2.19 2.02 -0.17
CA VAL A 40 1.95 0.59 -0.01
C VAL A 40 3.13 0.00 0.74
N LEU A 41 2.89 -0.51 1.94
CA LEU A 41 3.91 -1.21 2.71
C LEU A 41 3.59 -2.70 2.71
N ALA A 42 4.62 -3.51 2.53
CA ALA A 42 4.49 -4.96 2.62
C ALA A 42 5.21 -5.44 3.88
N THR A 43 4.59 -6.34 4.61
CA THR A 43 5.19 -6.99 5.76
C THR A 43 5.08 -8.50 5.59
N VAL A 44 6.06 -9.23 6.11
CA VAL A 44 6.01 -10.69 6.13
C VAL A 44 6.30 -11.13 7.55
N ASN A 45 5.31 -11.77 8.19
CA ASN A 45 5.44 -12.26 9.55
C ASN A 45 5.07 -13.74 9.54
N GLU A 46 5.99 -14.60 9.97
CA GLU A 46 5.78 -16.04 9.99
C GLU A 46 5.37 -16.57 8.60
N ASP A 47 6.07 -16.11 7.58
CA ASP A 47 5.81 -16.46 6.17
C ASP A 47 4.45 -16.01 5.65
N LYS A 48 3.77 -15.14 6.37
CA LYS A 48 2.47 -14.59 5.94
C LYS A 48 2.66 -13.16 5.46
N PRO A 49 2.49 -12.92 4.15
CA PRO A 49 2.62 -11.57 3.62
C PRO A 49 1.36 -10.76 3.86
N MET A 50 1.55 -9.46 4.02
CA MET A 50 0.44 -8.53 4.17
C MET A 50 0.78 -7.23 3.49
N LEU A 51 -0.21 -6.64 2.84
CA LEU A 51 -0.08 -5.33 2.21
C LEU A 51 -0.91 -4.33 2.97
N THR A 52 -0.33 -3.16 3.22
CA THR A 52 -1.01 -2.05 3.89
C THR A 52 -0.95 -0.85 2.98
N CYS A 53 -2.10 -0.31 2.59
CA CYS A 53 -2.18 0.79 1.65
C CYS A 53 -2.84 2.00 2.30
N TYR A 54 -2.22 3.17 2.10
CA TYR A 54 -2.75 4.46 2.55
C TYR A 54 -2.78 5.42 1.37
N ILE A 55 -3.89 6.10 1.19
CA ILE A 55 -4.05 7.09 0.12
C ILE A 55 -4.64 8.37 0.72
N SER A 56 -3.98 9.51 0.49
CA SER A 56 -4.49 10.81 0.94
C SER A 56 -5.88 11.07 0.39
N LYS A 57 -6.70 11.76 1.16
CA LYS A 57 -8.08 12.06 0.77
C LYS A 57 -8.16 12.82 -0.55
N GLU A 58 -7.21 13.71 -0.80
CA GLU A 58 -7.15 14.46 -2.06
C GLU A 58 -7.05 13.53 -3.26
N LEU A 59 -6.24 12.50 -3.16
CA LEU A 59 -6.07 11.55 -4.26
C LEU A 59 -7.30 10.67 -4.46
N VAL A 60 -7.98 10.33 -3.38
CA VAL A 60 -9.21 9.58 -3.47
C VAL A 60 -10.25 10.37 -4.26
N ALA A 61 -10.38 11.66 -3.97
CA ALA A 61 -11.35 12.52 -4.62
C ALA A 61 -10.94 12.89 -6.04
N ASP A 62 -9.69 13.31 -6.24
CA ASP A 62 -9.25 13.88 -7.51
C ASP A 62 -8.87 12.85 -8.56
N LYS A 63 -8.35 11.70 -8.15
CA LYS A 63 -7.85 10.69 -9.08
C LYS A 63 -8.62 9.37 -9.01
N ASN A 64 -9.70 9.34 -8.27
CA ASN A 64 -10.52 8.14 -8.07
C ASN A 64 -9.73 6.94 -7.57
N LEU A 65 -8.69 7.19 -6.78
CA LEU A 65 -7.93 6.12 -6.18
C LEU A 65 -8.67 5.54 -4.99
N ASN A 66 -8.48 4.25 -4.74
CA ASN A 66 -9.21 3.54 -3.69
C ASN A 66 -8.29 2.47 -3.12
N ALA A 67 -7.92 2.63 -1.85
CA ALA A 67 -6.99 1.69 -1.22
C ALA A 67 -7.54 0.26 -1.17
N GLY A 68 -8.85 0.11 -0.98
CA GLY A 68 -9.46 -1.21 -1.00
C GLY A 68 -9.30 -1.91 -2.35
N GLN A 69 -9.44 -1.17 -3.44
CA GLN A 69 -9.23 -1.72 -4.77
C GLN A 69 -7.76 -2.03 -5.02
N VAL A 70 -6.87 -1.16 -4.58
CA VAL A 70 -5.42 -1.36 -4.73
C VAL A 70 -4.98 -2.65 -4.06
N VAL A 71 -5.34 -2.85 -2.79
CA VAL A 71 -4.92 -4.06 -2.09
C VAL A 71 -5.61 -5.31 -2.63
N ARG A 72 -6.82 -5.17 -3.17
CA ARG A 72 -7.52 -6.30 -3.76
C ARG A 72 -6.79 -6.79 -5.01
N GLU A 73 -6.31 -5.87 -5.83
CA GLU A 73 -5.55 -6.23 -7.03
C GLU A 73 -4.15 -6.71 -6.70
N LEU A 74 -3.44 -6.01 -5.82
CA LEU A 74 -2.09 -6.41 -5.43
C LEU A 74 -2.09 -7.70 -4.61
N GLY A 75 -3.18 -7.95 -3.88
CA GLY A 75 -3.32 -9.18 -3.11
C GLY A 75 -3.25 -10.44 -3.95
N LYS A 76 -3.58 -10.36 -5.23
CA LYS A 76 -3.49 -11.51 -6.13
C LYS A 76 -2.08 -12.06 -6.23
N TYR A 77 -1.08 -11.19 -6.16
CA TYR A 77 0.32 -11.59 -6.27
C TYR A 77 0.81 -12.35 -5.05
N ILE A 78 0.17 -12.13 -3.90
CA ILE A 78 0.52 -12.83 -2.66
C ILE A 78 -0.48 -13.93 -2.33
N GLN A 79 -1.32 -14.29 -3.29
CA GLN A 79 -2.36 -15.32 -3.14
C GLN A 79 -3.30 -15.02 -1.98
N GLY A 80 -3.80 -13.80 -1.96
CA GLY A 80 -4.66 -13.36 -0.89
C GLY A 80 -5.66 -12.34 -1.36
N GLY A 81 -6.30 -11.70 -0.41
CA GLY A 81 -7.27 -10.67 -0.68
C GLY A 81 -7.47 -9.80 0.53
N GLY A 82 -8.24 -8.76 0.34
CA GLY A 82 -8.50 -7.83 1.41
C GLY A 82 -9.44 -6.75 0.97
N GLY A 83 -9.41 -5.64 1.67
CA GLY A 83 -10.24 -4.50 1.39
C GLY A 83 -10.16 -3.52 2.53
N GLY A 84 -11.04 -2.55 2.51
CA GLY A 84 -11.09 -1.52 3.54
C GLY A 84 -11.72 -0.26 3.00
N GLN A 85 -11.29 0.86 3.53
CA GLN A 85 -11.79 2.17 3.15
C GLN A 85 -11.03 2.70 1.92
N PRO A 86 -11.60 3.70 1.23
CA PRO A 86 -10.88 4.28 0.08
C PRO A 86 -9.52 4.87 0.43
N PHE A 87 -9.33 5.33 1.65
CA PHE A 87 -8.08 5.97 2.08
C PHE A 87 -7.16 5.03 2.86
N PHE A 88 -7.64 3.86 3.28
CA PHE A 88 -6.83 2.89 4.03
C PHE A 88 -7.40 1.49 3.89
N ALA A 89 -6.54 0.54 3.51
CA ALA A 89 -6.97 -0.85 3.38
C ALA A 89 -5.78 -1.79 3.56
N THR A 90 -6.09 -3.04 3.83
CA THR A 90 -5.07 -4.08 3.99
C THR A 90 -5.48 -5.34 3.25
N ALA A 91 -4.49 -6.14 2.88
CA ALA A 91 -4.71 -7.47 2.30
C ALA A 91 -3.69 -8.43 2.89
N GLY A 92 -4.15 -9.63 3.21
CA GLY A 92 -3.27 -10.69 3.67
C GLY A 92 -3.26 -11.82 2.65
N GLY A 93 -2.17 -12.57 2.60
CA GLY A 93 -2.04 -13.65 1.64
C GLY A 93 -1.22 -14.82 2.17
N LYS A 94 -0.89 -15.73 1.26
CA LYS A 94 -0.17 -16.95 1.60
C LYS A 94 1.17 -17.07 0.88
N ASN A 95 1.44 -16.22 -0.10
CA ASN A 95 2.63 -16.31 -0.94
C ASN A 95 3.56 -15.14 -0.72
N ALA A 96 4.48 -15.26 0.22
CA ALA A 96 5.45 -14.21 0.50
C ALA A 96 6.36 -13.91 -0.69
N ALA A 97 6.58 -14.88 -1.57
CA ALA A 97 7.42 -14.68 -2.76
C ALA A 97 6.81 -13.68 -3.75
N GLY A 98 5.51 -13.41 -3.66
CA GLY A 98 4.84 -12.45 -4.53
C GLY A 98 4.92 -11.01 -4.08
N VAL A 99 5.47 -10.73 -2.90
CA VAL A 99 5.55 -9.38 -2.35
C VAL A 99 6.31 -8.43 -3.27
N SER A 100 7.45 -8.86 -3.78
CA SER A 100 8.26 -8.03 -4.68
C SER A 100 7.47 -7.58 -5.89
N GLU A 101 6.77 -8.51 -6.53
CA GLU A 101 5.97 -8.20 -7.72
C GLU A 101 4.79 -7.28 -7.38
N ALA A 102 4.13 -7.52 -6.25
CA ALA A 102 3.04 -6.66 -5.81
C ALA A 102 3.51 -5.22 -5.65
N LEU A 103 4.67 -5.02 -5.01
CA LEU A 103 5.22 -3.68 -4.82
C LEU A 103 5.59 -3.02 -6.14
N GLU A 104 6.13 -3.79 -7.10
CA GLU A 104 6.44 -3.27 -8.42
C GLU A 104 5.19 -2.83 -9.17
N LYS A 105 4.10 -3.56 -9.02
CA LYS A 105 2.85 -3.25 -9.70
C LYS A 105 2.10 -2.08 -9.07
N ALA A 106 2.41 -1.75 -7.82
CA ALA A 106 1.74 -0.64 -7.13
C ALA A 106 1.87 0.68 -7.87
N ILE A 107 3.00 0.90 -8.55
CA ILE A 107 3.25 2.14 -9.28
C ILE A 107 2.28 2.36 -10.44
N GLU A 108 1.67 1.28 -10.95
CA GLU A 108 0.73 1.38 -12.07
C GLU A 108 -0.51 2.21 -11.72
N PHE A 109 -0.84 2.29 -10.43
CA PHE A 109 -1.99 3.06 -9.99
C PHE A 109 -1.80 4.58 -10.06
N VAL A 110 -0.55 5.04 -10.12
CA VAL A 110 -0.25 6.47 -10.11
C VAL A 110 0.40 6.97 -11.41
N LYS A 111 0.61 6.09 -12.34
CA LYS A 111 1.17 6.46 -13.65
C LYS A 111 0.18 7.19 -14.54
#